data_43361096a78a961442af65fada6a7d12
#
_entry.id   43361096a78a961442af65fada6a7d12
#
_cell.length_a   1.000
_cell.length_b   1.000
_cell.length_c   1.000
_cell.angle_alpha   90.00
_cell.angle_beta   90.00
_cell.angle_gamma   90.00
#
_symmetry.space_group_name_H-M   'P 1'
#
loop_
_entity.id
_entity.type
_entity.pdbx_description
1 polymer ?
#
loop_
_entity_poly.entity_id
_entity_poly.type
_entity_poly.pdbx_seq_one_letter_code
_entity_poly.pdbx_strand_id
1 'polypeptide(L)'
;MTATRERFFLELEPPMEELRGKPHVVIVGGGFAGIKACKAFKGADVRVTLIDKRNFNLFQPLLYQVATGLVSRGDVATPLRQLVGAQRNVQVLLGEVSEIQTEAKQVIFNGKAMAYDHLILATGSGSSFFGHDDWRGIAPPMKILEHAEEIRRRLLMALEQAEQTPNGDERAFLQTVVVVGGGPTGCEMAGAINELMRRSMAKDFNQLDPGATRIMVVDPGDRLLKAMPEACSAAAAKELQAMGVELCFHSRVQSIVPGEVLITTPEGERTIKAANVFWTAGVRASHLGKKLAEATGCEVDRGGRVMVEPDFSIPNHPEIRVVGDLCSYKHTADGKPLPGMAGPAVQMGGWVAKDIRAQLEGRSHKPFAWFDFGSMAVLGRLGAVADLRGIKLAGLPAWVLWAVAHLAFMPDEENRLTLLVKWLWAILTRQRGSLLLTGMPSQHVGLEGGSAPFPMGLHSEPSIAEMDGTMGKAMENFREAENPPAPASAQPSS
;
A
#
# COMPACT_ATOMS: atom_id res chain seq x y z
N MET A 1 -24.19 4.51 -38.76
CA MET A 1 -23.20 4.34 -37.67
C MET A 1 -23.52 5.12 -36.40
N THR A 2 -24.62 5.81 -36.28
CA THR A 2 -25.05 6.63 -35.13
C THR A 2 -25.97 5.89 -34.14
N ALA A 3 -26.69 4.88 -34.59
CA ALA A 3 -27.66 4.17 -33.74
C ALA A 3 -27.06 3.14 -32.73
N THR A 4 -25.80 2.76 -32.93
CA THR A 4 -25.12 1.72 -32.07
C THR A 4 -24.44 2.36 -30.86
N ARG A 5 -24.16 3.67 -30.89
CA ARG A 5 -23.53 4.40 -29.79
C ARG A 5 -24.52 4.80 -28.67
N GLU A 6 -25.78 5.05 -29.01
CA GLU A 6 -26.81 5.43 -28.04
C GLU A 6 -27.28 4.24 -27.18
N ARG A 7 -27.25 3.01 -27.70
CA ARG A 7 -27.61 1.82 -26.92
C ARG A 7 -26.59 1.46 -25.83
N PHE A 8 -25.32 1.89 -25.97
CA PHE A 8 -24.28 1.57 -24.99
C PHE A 8 -24.32 2.47 -23.74
N PHE A 9 -24.99 3.62 -23.80
CA PHE A 9 -25.07 4.56 -22.66
C PHE A 9 -26.40 4.48 -21.89
N LEU A 10 -27.43 3.84 -22.41
CA LEU A 10 -28.75 3.78 -21.81
C LEU A 10 -28.97 2.61 -20.82
N GLU A 11 -28.00 1.69 -20.72
CA GLU A 11 -28.10 0.55 -19.76
C GLU A 11 -27.27 0.74 -18.48
N LEU A 12 -26.74 1.93 -18.19
CA LEU A 12 -25.76 2.19 -17.12
C LEU A 12 -26.33 2.90 -15.89
N GLU A 13 -27.62 3.05 -15.72
CA GLU A 13 -28.15 3.40 -14.41
C GLU A 13 -28.22 2.13 -13.55
N PRO A 14 -27.36 1.99 -12.50
CA PRO A 14 -27.59 0.94 -11.54
C PRO A 14 -28.93 1.26 -10.85
N PRO A 15 -29.86 0.30 -10.76
CA PRO A 15 -31.13 0.52 -10.11
C PRO A 15 -30.96 0.55 -8.58
N MET A 16 -30.28 1.58 -8.05
CA MET A 16 -30.20 1.80 -6.59
C MET A 16 -31.58 2.03 -5.99
N GLU A 17 -32.54 2.47 -6.79
CA GLU A 17 -33.96 2.57 -6.35
C GLU A 17 -34.60 1.20 -6.19
N GLU A 18 -34.31 0.24 -7.06
CA GLU A 18 -34.83 -1.13 -6.96
C GLU A 18 -34.28 -1.87 -5.72
N LEU A 19 -33.17 -1.40 -5.15
CA LEU A 19 -32.53 -1.96 -3.97
C LEU A 19 -32.94 -1.25 -2.67
N ARG A 20 -33.83 -0.28 -2.73
CA ARG A 20 -34.42 0.33 -1.53
C ARG A 20 -35.17 -0.74 -0.74
N GLY A 21 -34.87 -0.86 0.57
CA GLY A 21 -35.44 -1.88 1.44
C GLY A 21 -34.75 -3.24 1.45
N LYS A 22 -33.71 -3.45 0.61
CA LYS A 22 -32.84 -4.62 0.73
C LYS A 22 -31.79 -4.42 1.82
N PRO A 23 -31.31 -5.50 2.45
CA PRO A 23 -30.23 -5.42 3.44
C PRO A 23 -29.02 -4.64 2.89
N HIS A 24 -28.51 -3.72 3.70
CA HIS A 24 -27.42 -2.84 3.32
C HIS A 24 -26.10 -3.32 3.92
N VAL A 25 -25.19 -3.75 3.08
CA VAL A 25 -23.83 -4.12 3.44
C VAL A 25 -22.90 -2.94 3.15
N VAL A 26 -22.28 -2.37 4.18
CA VAL A 26 -21.27 -1.33 4.03
C VAL A 26 -19.90 -1.97 4.18
N ILE A 27 -19.03 -1.76 3.19
CA ILE A 27 -17.64 -2.24 3.17
C ILE A 27 -16.73 -1.02 3.25
N VAL A 28 -15.88 -0.95 4.28
CA VAL A 28 -14.91 0.14 4.46
C VAL A 28 -13.52 -0.36 4.13
N GLY A 29 -12.95 0.17 3.04
CA GLY A 29 -11.64 -0.22 2.50
C GLY A 29 -11.72 -1.05 1.23
N GLY A 30 -11.19 -0.52 0.12
CA GLY A 30 -11.11 -1.14 -1.21
C GLY A 30 -9.81 -1.91 -1.48
N GLY A 31 -9.15 -2.39 -0.42
CA GLY A 31 -7.97 -3.26 -0.52
C GLY A 31 -8.32 -4.70 -0.92
N PHE A 32 -7.37 -5.63 -0.74
CA PHE A 32 -7.52 -7.04 -1.12
C PHE A 32 -8.77 -7.69 -0.54
N ALA A 33 -9.01 -7.52 0.77
CA ALA A 33 -10.17 -8.11 1.44
C ALA A 33 -11.48 -7.45 0.99
N GLY A 34 -11.54 -6.11 0.96
CA GLY A 34 -12.76 -5.37 0.65
C GLY A 34 -13.22 -5.58 -0.79
N ILE A 35 -12.33 -5.53 -1.78
CA ILE A 35 -12.68 -5.81 -3.18
C ILE A 35 -13.15 -7.26 -3.35
N LYS A 36 -12.51 -8.22 -2.66
CA LYS A 36 -12.94 -9.61 -2.75
C LYS A 36 -14.29 -9.83 -2.11
N ALA A 37 -14.56 -9.19 -0.96
CA ALA A 37 -15.88 -9.19 -0.34
C ALA A 37 -16.93 -8.57 -1.27
N CYS A 38 -16.65 -7.39 -1.82
CA CYS A 38 -17.54 -6.70 -2.74
C CYS A 38 -17.92 -7.59 -3.95
N LYS A 39 -16.92 -8.18 -4.61
CA LYS A 39 -17.13 -9.10 -5.75
C LYS A 39 -17.94 -10.34 -5.37
N ALA A 40 -17.84 -10.83 -4.14
CA ALA A 40 -18.56 -12.03 -3.69
C ALA A 40 -20.07 -11.79 -3.47
N PHE A 41 -20.51 -10.54 -3.36
CA PHE A 41 -21.94 -10.16 -3.32
C PHE A 41 -22.56 -10.00 -4.72
N LYS A 42 -21.82 -10.26 -5.80
CA LYS A 42 -22.39 -10.19 -7.15
C LYS A 42 -23.61 -11.10 -7.28
N GLY A 43 -24.73 -10.51 -7.71
CA GLY A 43 -26.00 -11.22 -7.87
C GLY A 43 -26.73 -11.58 -6.57
N ALA A 44 -26.23 -11.14 -5.41
CA ALA A 44 -26.96 -11.26 -4.14
C ALA A 44 -28.04 -10.19 -4.02
N ASP A 45 -29.13 -10.51 -3.34
CA ASP A 45 -30.26 -9.60 -3.10
C ASP A 45 -29.96 -8.66 -1.93
N VAL A 46 -28.90 -7.88 -2.07
CA VAL A 46 -28.39 -6.92 -1.10
C VAL A 46 -27.93 -5.65 -1.79
N ARG A 47 -27.98 -4.54 -1.10
CA ARG A 47 -27.32 -3.29 -1.48
C ARG A 47 -25.92 -3.26 -0.86
N VAL A 48 -24.88 -3.04 -1.66
CA VAL A 48 -23.50 -2.93 -1.20
C VAL A 48 -22.99 -1.52 -1.42
N THR A 49 -22.40 -0.92 -0.39
CA THR A 49 -21.66 0.34 -0.52
C THR A 49 -20.21 0.11 -0.13
N LEU A 50 -19.30 0.30 -1.09
CA LEU A 50 -17.85 0.28 -0.86
C LEU A 50 -17.35 1.70 -0.66
N ILE A 51 -16.80 1.98 0.53
CA ILE A 51 -16.21 3.28 0.87
C ILE A 51 -14.69 3.11 0.96
N ASP A 52 -13.94 3.92 0.23
CA ASP A 52 -12.48 4.00 0.38
C ASP A 52 -12.02 5.46 0.22
N LYS A 53 -10.97 5.82 0.94
CA LYS A 53 -10.34 7.14 0.84
C LYS A 53 -9.59 7.34 -0.47
N ARG A 54 -9.40 6.28 -1.25
CA ARG A 54 -8.79 6.25 -2.59
C ARG A 54 -9.78 5.71 -3.60
N ASN A 55 -9.69 6.19 -4.82
CA ASN A 55 -10.54 5.70 -5.91
C ASN A 55 -9.99 4.44 -6.61
N PHE A 56 -8.90 3.85 -6.08
CA PHE A 56 -8.22 2.71 -6.68
C PHE A 56 -7.84 1.63 -5.65
N ASN A 57 -7.78 0.40 -6.12
CA ASN A 57 -7.14 -0.72 -5.43
C ASN A 57 -5.66 -0.72 -5.77
N LEU A 58 -4.81 -0.88 -4.76
CA LEU A 58 -3.36 -0.93 -4.92
C LEU A 58 -2.85 -2.36 -4.77
N PHE A 59 -2.13 -2.85 -5.76
CA PHE A 59 -1.40 -4.11 -5.68
C PHE A 59 -0.05 -3.91 -4.99
N GLN A 60 -0.07 -3.81 -3.66
CA GLN A 60 1.08 -3.48 -2.82
C GLN A 60 2.33 -4.35 -3.04
N PRO A 61 2.25 -5.68 -3.34
CA PRO A 61 3.44 -6.50 -3.53
C PRO A 61 4.40 -6.01 -4.61
N LEU A 62 3.96 -5.18 -5.55
CA LEU A 62 4.79 -4.64 -6.62
C LEU A 62 5.21 -3.17 -6.42
N LEU A 63 4.97 -2.61 -5.23
CA LEU A 63 5.28 -1.21 -4.94
C LEU A 63 6.78 -0.89 -5.07
N TYR A 64 7.65 -1.81 -4.67
CA TYR A 64 9.10 -1.65 -4.83
C TYR A 64 9.53 -1.54 -6.31
N GLN A 65 8.76 -2.13 -7.24
CA GLN A 65 9.00 -1.98 -8.69
C GLN A 65 8.59 -0.59 -9.20
N VAL A 66 7.57 0.03 -8.61
CA VAL A 66 7.24 1.44 -8.86
C VAL A 66 8.36 2.34 -8.35
N ALA A 67 8.82 2.09 -7.12
CA ALA A 67 9.91 2.86 -6.50
C ALA A 67 11.24 2.78 -7.26
N THR A 68 11.45 1.73 -8.04
CA THR A 68 12.66 1.54 -8.85
C THR A 68 12.41 1.69 -10.36
N GLY A 69 11.24 2.22 -10.75
CA GLY A 69 10.91 2.57 -12.14
C GLY A 69 10.75 1.39 -13.10
N LEU A 70 10.65 0.16 -12.61
CA LEU A 70 10.39 -1.02 -13.45
C LEU A 70 8.97 -1.00 -14.01
N VAL A 71 8.01 -0.58 -13.19
CA VAL A 71 6.60 -0.41 -13.58
C VAL A 71 6.12 0.98 -13.21
N SER A 72 5.06 1.45 -13.85
CA SER A 72 4.42 2.71 -13.55
C SER A 72 3.36 2.54 -12.45
N ARG A 73 2.90 3.65 -11.89
CA ARG A 73 1.80 3.66 -10.91
C ARG A 73 0.52 3.02 -11.45
N GLY A 74 0.20 3.21 -12.72
CA GLY A 74 -1.00 2.64 -13.36
C GLY A 74 -0.97 1.12 -13.48
N ASP A 75 0.23 0.51 -13.53
CA ASP A 75 0.37 -0.94 -13.67
C ASP A 75 0.05 -1.70 -12.37
N VAL A 76 0.03 -1.01 -11.23
CA VAL A 76 -0.20 -1.62 -9.90
C VAL A 76 -1.43 -1.04 -9.20
N ALA A 77 -2.10 -0.07 -9.81
CA ALA A 77 -3.27 0.61 -9.24
C ALA A 77 -4.44 0.55 -10.22
N THR A 78 -5.54 -0.08 -9.83
CA THR A 78 -6.74 -0.22 -10.67
C THR A 78 -7.91 0.54 -10.05
N PRO A 79 -8.61 1.40 -10.80
CA PRO A 79 -9.79 2.12 -10.29
C PRO A 79 -10.83 1.16 -9.68
N LEU A 80 -11.33 1.47 -8.48
CA LEU A 80 -12.31 0.63 -7.79
C LEU A 80 -13.57 0.43 -8.63
N ARG A 81 -14.04 1.49 -9.30
CA ARG A 81 -15.21 1.45 -10.17
C ARG A 81 -15.03 0.51 -11.37
N GLN A 82 -13.82 0.42 -11.91
CA GLN A 82 -13.49 -0.53 -12.99
C GLN A 82 -13.58 -1.98 -12.47
N LEU A 83 -13.09 -2.25 -11.26
CA LEU A 83 -13.10 -3.59 -10.67
C LEU A 83 -14.48 -4.14 -10.35
N VAL A 84 -15.46 -3.27 -10.07
CA VAL A 84 -16.82 -3.66 -9.64
C VAL A 84 -17.93 -3.04 -10.49
N GLY A 85 -17.61 -2.24 -11.53
CA GLY A 85 -18.58 -1.46 -12.30
C GLY A 85 -19.66 -2.26 -13.05
N ALA A 86 -19.38 -3.52 -13.38
CA ALA A 86 -20.38 -4.42 -13.97
C ALA A 86 -21.36 -5.01 -12.94
N GLN A 87 -21.25 -4.64 -11.66
CA GLN A 87 -22.00 -5.20 -10.55
C GLN A 87 -23.15 -4.23 -10.16
N ARG A 88 -24.38 -4.55 -10.51
CA ARG A 88 -25.55 -3.65 -10.35
C ARG A 88 -25.89 -3.29 -8.90
N ASN A 89 -25.56 -4.18 -7.95
CA ASN A 89 -25.89 -4.00 -6.53
C ASN A 89 -24.78 -3.30 -5.73
N VAL A 90 -23.80 -2.69 -6.39
CA VAL A 90 -22.64 -2.04 -5.73
C VAL A 90 -22.58 -0.56 -6.07
N GLN A 91 -22.45 0.26 -5.02
CA GLN A 91 -22.07 1.67 -5.10
C GLN A 91 -20.66 1.86 -4.53
N VAL A 92 -19.81 2.59 -5.25
CA VAL A 92 -18.46 2.97 -4.76
C VAL A 92 -18.49 4.45 -4.37
N LEU A 93 -18.06 4.75 -3.16
CA LEU A 93 -17.97 6.12 -2.65
C LEU A 93 -16.51 6.43 -2.26
N LEU A 94 -16.03 7.58 -2.73
CA LEU A 94 -14.75 8.13 -2.30
C LEU A 94 -14.98 8.87 -0.98
N GLY A 95 -14.32 8.41 0.10
CA GLY A 95 -14.47 9.03 1.40
C GLY A 95 -13.68 8.31 2.48
N GLU A 96 -13.39 9.02 3.55
CA GLU A 96 -12.78 8.48 4.75
C GLU A 96 -13.82 8.30 5.85
N VAL A 97 -13.89 7.06 6.37
CA VAL A 97 -14.71 6.77 7.54
C VAL A 97 -13.96 7.24 8.79
N SER A 98 -14.57 8.20 9.48
CA SER A 98 -13.97 8.82 10.66
C SER A 98 -14.46 8.21 11.97
N GLU A 99 -15.67 7.61 11.99
CA GLU A 99 -16.30 7.09 13.21
C GLU A 99 -17.23 5.92 12.89
N ILE A 100 -17.43 5.04 13.87
CA ILE A 100 -18.38 3.92 13.82
C ILE A 100 -19.31 4.06 15.01
N GLN A 101 -20.59 4.33 14.74
CA GLN A 101 -21.64 4.46 15.75
C GLN A 101 -22.42 3.15 15.82
N THR A 102 -21.99 2.27 16.70
CA THR A 102 -22.47 0.88 16.75
C THR A 102 -23.90 0.75 17.21
N GLU A 103 -24.34 1.53 18.21
CA GLU A 103 -25.72 1.57 18.69
C GLU A 103 -26.69 2.02 17.61
N ALA A 104 -26.31 3.05 16.83
CA ALA A 104 -27.13 3.58 15.74
C ALA A 104 -26.96 2.76 14.44
N LYS A 105 -26.05 1.79 14.42
CA LYS A 105 -25.63 1.03 13.21
C LYS A 105 -25.30 1.92 12.03
N GLN A 106 -24.42 2.91 12.26
CA GLN A 106 -24.01 3.89 11.26
C GLN A 106 -22.49 4.05 11.23
N VAL A 107 -21.97 4.37 10.06
CA VAL A 107 -20.61 4.90 9.89
C VAL A 107 -20.68 6.37 9.50
N ILE A 108 -19.75 7.16 10.04
CA ILE A 108 -19.60 8.56 9.63
C ILE A 108 -18.47 8.62 8.59
N PHE A 109 -18.80 9.06 7.39
CA PHE A 109 -17.82 9.28 6.32
C PHE A 109 -18.03 10.67 5.72
N ASN A 110 -16.95 11.43 5.53
CA ASN A 110 -16.99 12.81 5.04
C ASN A 110 -18.05 13.65 5.80
N GLY A 111 -18.16 13.47 7.12
CA GLY A 111 -19.14 14.18 7.99
C GLY A 111 -20.60 13.76 7.82
N LYS A 112 -20.89 12.72 7.03
CA LYS A 112 -22.26 12.22 6.79
C LYS A 112 -22.45 10.84 7.41
N ALA A 113 -23.62 10.61 8.03
CA ALA A 113 -23.99 9.30 8.56
C ALA A 113 -24.52 8.39 7.44
N MET A 114 -24.10 7.11 7.46
CA MET A 114 -24.61 6.06 6.60
C MET A 114 -24.97 4.84 7.44
N ALA A 115 -26.24 4.45 7.41
CA ALA A 115 -26.72 3.27 8.11
C ALA A 115 -26.33 1.98 7.39
N TYR A 116 -26.14 0.91 8.17
CA TYR A 116 -25.84 -0.44 7.67
C TYR A 116 -26.67 -1.50 8.42
N ASP A 117 -26.94 -2.60 7.74
CA ASP A 117 -27.40 -3.84 8.36
C ASP A 117 -26.19 -4.74 8.67
N HIS A 118 -25.18 -4.75 7.79
CA HIS A 118 -23.89 -5.40 7.98
C HIS A 118 -22.74 -4.45 7.64
N LEU A 119 -21.71 -4.46 8.47
CA LEU A 119 -20.50 -3.67 8.29
C LEU A 119 -19.28 -4.59 8.12
N ILE A 120 -18.50 -4.40 7.05
CA ILE A 120 -17.22 -5.09 6.84
C ILE A 120 -16.10 -4.06 6.90
N LEU A 121 -15.25 -4.17 7.92
CA LEU A 121 -14.06 -3.32 8.07
C LEU A 121 -12.84 -4.01 7.44
N ALA A 122 -12.35 -3.45 6.34
CA ALA A 122 -11.24 -3.97 5.53
C ALA A 122 -10.15 -2.91 5.29
N THR A 123 -9.94 -2.01 6.25
CA THR A 123 -9.07 -0.82 6.12
C THR A 123 -7.58 -1.11 6.22
N GLY A 124 -7.20 -2.36 6.45
CA GLY A 124 -5.83 -2.82 6.39
C GLY A 124 -4.91 -2.21 7.45
N SER A 125 -3.66 -1.95 7.07
CA SER A 125 -2.59 -1.46 7.94
C SER A 125 -1.78 -0.35 7.27
N GLY A 126 -1.18 0.52 8.09
CA GLY A 126 -0.22 1.54 7.70
C GLY A 126 1.20 1.21 8.17
N SER A 127 2.14 2.11 7.91
CA SER A 127 3.51 2.01 8.41
C SER A 127 3.60 2.41 9.88
N SER A 128 4.48 1.75 10.62
CA SER A 128 4.80 2.05 12.02
C SER A 128 6.26 2.46 12.13
N PHE A 129 6.51 3.58 12.77
CA PHE A 129 7.86 4.04 13.13
C PHE A 129 8.20 3.76 14.60
N PHE A 130 7.41 2.90 15.27
CA PHE A 130 7.62 2.51 16.68
C PHE A 130 7.68 3.67 17.66
N GLY A 131 6.94 4.75 17.42
CA GLY A 131 6.90 5.96 18.24
C GLY A 131 7.68 7.14 17.68
N HIS A 132 8.45 6.95 16.60
CA HIS A 132 9.26 7.98 15.95
C HIS A 132 8.59 8.48 14.67
N ASP A 133 7.35 8.99 14.77
CA ASP A 133 6.60 9.46 13.59
C ASP A 133 7.25 10.69 12.92
N ASP A 134 8.14 11.40 13.60
CA ASP A 134 9.03 12.46 13.10
C ASP A 134 9.98 11.97 11.99
N TRP A 135 10.33 10.70 11.94
CA TRP A 135 11.17 10.12 10.87
C TRP A 135 10.44 9.97 9.54
N ARG A 136 9.11 10.03 9.52
CA ARG A 136 8.29 9.81 8.31
C ARG A 136 8.68 10.71 7.15
N GLY A 137 8.99 11.98 7.40
CA GLY A 137 9.42 12.93 6.38
C GLY A 137 10.84 12.67 5.86
N ILE A 138 11.72 12.08 6.69
CA ILE A 138 13.13 11.84 6.39
C ILE A 138 13.31 10.46 5.74
N ALA A 139 12.67 9.43 6.27
CA ALA A 139 12.76 8.05 5.82
C ALA A 139 11.38 7.57 5.29
N PRO A 140 11.04 7.85 4.03
CA PRO A 140 9.75 7.46 3.47
C PRO A 140 9.54 5.95 3.60
N PRO A 141 8.35 5.51 4.07
CA PRO A 141 8.06 4.09 4.17
C PRO A 141 7.61 3.52 2.81
N MET A 142 7.45 2.19 2.71
CA MET A 142 6.99 1.51 1.50
C MET A 142 5.61 0.87 1.74
N LYS A 143 4.54 1.67 1.69
CA LYS A 143 3.18 1.16 1.98
C LYS A 143 2.11 1.64 1.02
N ILE A 144 2.24 2.83 0.47
CA ILE A 144 1.29 3.45 -0.45
C ILE A 144 1.99 3.91 -1.73
N LEU A 145 1.23 4.25 -2.74
CA LEU A 145 1.74 4.61 -4.07
C LEU A 145 2.65 5.84 -4.03
N GLU A 146 2.26 6.85 -3.27
CA GLU A 146 3.00 8.10 -3.10
C GLU A 146 4.37 7.88 -2.42
N HIS A 147 4.46 6.91 -1.52
CA HIS A 147 5.75 6.53 -0.92
C HIS A 147 6.70 5.96 -1.97
N ALA A 148 6.19 5.11 -2.87
CA ALA A 148 7.01 4.53 -3.92
C ALA A 148 7.50 5.60 -4.93
N GLU A 149 6.63 6.55 -5.27
CA GLU A 149 6.98 7.67 -6.15
C GLU A 149 8.02 8.60 -5.49
N GLU A 150 7.89 8.87 -4.18
CA GLU A 150 8.86 9.68 -3.44
C GLU A 150 10.21 8.96 -3.32
N ILE A 151 10.23 7.67 -3.05
CA ILE A 151 11.48 6.88 -3.03
C ILE A 151 12.16 6.94 -4.40
N ARG A 152 11.41 6.76 -5.50
CA ARG A 152 11.94 6.89 -6.85
C ARG A 152 12.53 8.27 -7.10
N ARG A 153 11.79 9.32 -6.75
CA ARG A 153 12.24 10.70 -6.89
C ARG A 153 13.55 10.96 -6.15
N ARG A 154 13.66 10.49 -4.89
CA ARG A 154 14.89 10.67 -4.08
C ARG A 154 16.07 9.92 -4.68
N LEU A 155 15.88 8.68 -5.09
CA LEU A 155 16.95 7.88 -5.72
C LEU A 155 17.48 8.56 -6.99
N LEU A 156 16.59 8.99 -7.88
CA LEU A 156 16.98 9.64 -9.13
C LEU A 156 17.63 11.01 -8.88
N MET A 157 17.06 11.83 -7.98
CA MET A 157 17.61 13.13 -7.64
C MET A 157 19.01 13.05 -7.05
N ALA A 158 19.27 12.05 -6.19
CA ALA A 158 20.59 11.84 -5.63
C ALA A 158 21.64 11.51 -6.71
N LEU A 159 21.25 10.75 -7.75
CA LEU A 159 22.15 10.47 -8.88
C LEU A 159 22.41 11.71 -9.74
N GLU A 160 21.37 12.51 -10.04
CA GLU A 160 21.53 13.76 -10.78
C GLU A 160 22.43 14.77 -10.05
N GLN A 161 22.35 14.84 -8.72
CA GLN A 161 23.26 15.66 -7.90
C GLN A 161 24.68 15.08 -7.87
N ALA A 162 24.81 13.75 -7.74
CA ALA A 162 26.10 13.09 -7.73
C ALA A 162 26.85 13.23 -9.07
N GLU A 163 26.13 13.30 -10.20
CA GLU A 163 26.72 13.57 -11.53
C GLU A 163 27.35 14.96 -11.60
N GLN A 164 26.77 15.94 -10.89
CA GLN A 164 27.20 17.34 -10.95
C GLN A 164 28.28 17.69 -9.94
N THR A 165 28.44 16.90 -8.84
CA THR A 165 29.44 17.21 -7.82
C THR A 165 30.81 16.63 -8.13
N PRO A 166 31.89 17.43 -8.09
CA PRO A 166 33.28 16.95 -8.20
C PRO A 166 33.78 16.36 -6.88
N ASN A 167 33.15 16.65 -5.74
CA ASN A 167 33.61 16.21 -4.43
C ASN A 167 33.29 14.73 -4.21
N GLY A 168 34.32 13.92 -3.99
CA GLY A 168 34.20 12.47 -3.79
C GLY A 168 33.41 12.09 -2.54
N ASP A 169 33.58 12.79 -1.44
CA ASP A 169 32.86 12.52 -0.18
C ASP A 169 31.37 12.85 -0.31
N GLU A 170 31.04 13.95 -0.97
CA GLU A 170 29.64 14.32 -1.25
C GLU A 170 29.01 13.33 -2.21
N ARG A 171 29.74 12.89 -3.25
CA ARG A 171 29.28 11.85 -4.17
C ARG A 171 29.03 10.53 -3.44
N ALA A 172 29.93 10.12 -2.55
CA ALA A 172 29.76 8.91 -1.73
C ALA A 172 28.54 9.00 -0.80
N PHE A 173 28.29 10.18 -0.23
CA PHE A 173 27.08 10.46 0.55
C PHE A 173 25.80 10.31 -0.30
N LEU A 174 25.75 10.96 -1.48
CA LEU A 174 24.62 10.91 -2.40
C LEU A 174 24.33 9.49 -2.91
N GLN A 175 25.38 8.68 -3.07
CA GLN A 175 25.29 7.28 -3.48
C GLN A 175 25.14 6.29 -2.32
N THR A 176 24.85 6.74 -1.09
CA THR A 176 24.58 5.84 0.03
C THR A 176 23.08 5.72 0.28
N VAL A 177 22.60 4.48 0.31
CA VAL A 177 21.19 4.12 0.54
C VAL A 177 21.11 3.18 1.74
N VAL A 178 20.30 3.54 2.74
CA VAL A 178 20.00 2.72 3.91
C VAL A 178 18.57 2.23 3.85
N VAL A 179 18.37 0.92 3.83
CA VAL A 179 17.06 0.26 3.93
C VAL A 179 16.90 -0.27 5.34
N VAL A 180 15.93 0.24 6.07
CA VAL A 180 15.66 -0.17 7.46
C VAL A 180 14.60 -1.27 7.48
N GLY A 181 15.00 -2.47 7.88
CA GLY A 181 14.16 -3.68 7.97
C GLY A 181 14.55 -4.76 6.97
N GLY A 182 14.87 -5.96 7.46
CA GLY A 182 15.25 -7.16 6.70
C GLY A 182 14.10 -8.11 6.38
N GLY A 183 12.85 -7.61 6.42
CA GLY A 183 11.68 -8.35 5.96
C GLY A 183 11.56 -8.43 4.43
N PRO A 184 10.49 -9.05 3.89
CA PRO A 184 10.30 -9.19 2.44
C PRO A 184 10.46 -7.86 1.69
N THR A 185 9.77 -6.81 2.13
CA THR A 185 9.82 -5.48 1.49
C THR A 185 11.23 -4.89 1.46
N GLY A 186 12.01 -5.04 2.55
CA GLY A 186 13.40 -4.55 2.60
C GLY A 186 14.33 -5.31 1.67
N CYS A 187 14.20 -6.63 1.62
CA CYS A 187 14.98 -7.47 0.71
C CYS A 187 14.67 -7.15 -0.77
N GLU A 188 13.39 -7.06 -1.11
CA GLU A 188 12.92 -6.71 -2.45
C GLU A 188 13.38 -5.32 -2.88
N MET A 189 13.30 -4.35 -1.97
CA MET A 189 13.77 -2.98 -2.19
C MET A 189 15.30 -2.95 -2.43
N ALA A 190 16.07 -3.57 -1.56
CA ALA A 190 17.54 -3.58 -1.68
C ALA A 190 17.99 -4.24 -3.00
N GLY A 191 17.38 -5.38 -3.35
CA GLY A 191 17.65 -6.06 -4.62
C GLY A 191 17.26 -5.22 -5.83
N ALA A 192 16.08 -4.59 -5.80
CA ALA A 192 15.59 -3.77 -6.91
C ALA A 192 16.38 -2.47 -7.09
N ILE A 193 16.83 -1.83 -6.01
CA ILE A 193 17.72 -0.65 -6.07
C ILE A 193 19.08 -1.07 -6.65
N ASN A 194 19.63 -2.20 -6.19
CA ASN A 194 20.90 -2.69 -6.71
C ASN A 194 20.82 -2.94 -8.23
N GLU A 195 19.74 -3.57 -8.68
CA GLU A 195 19.52 -3.82 -10.11
C GLU A 195 19.35 -2.52 -10.90
N LEU A 196 18.62 -1.55 -10.36
CA LEU A 196 18.47 -0.22 -10.95
C LEU A 196 19.84 0.42 -11.18
N MET A 197 20.65 0.51 -10.12
CA MET A 197 21.96 1.19 -10.14
C MET A 197 22.99 0.47 -11.02
N ARG A 198 23.16 -0.82 -10.83
CA ARG A 198 24.25 -1.58 -11.48
C ARG A 198 23.95 -2.04 -12.90
N ARG A 199 22.67 -2.04 -13.30
CA ARG A 199 22.28 -2.59 -14.62
C ARG A 199 21.50 -1.63 -15.49
N SER A 200 20.45 -1.01 -14.92
CA SER A 200 19.55 -0.17 -15.73
C SER A 200 20.18 1.19 -16.01
N MET A 201 20.81 1.82 -15.01
CA MET A 201 21.37 3.16 -15.13
C MET A 201 22.91 3.19 -15.30
N ALA A 202 23.55 2.02 -15.40
CA ALA A 202 25.01 1.91 -15.42
C ALA A 202 25.70 2.68 -16.58
N LYS A 203 24.94 3.08 -17.60
CA LYS A 203 25.49 3.79 -18.78
C LYS A 203 24.82 5.15 -19.03
N ASP A 204 23.96 5.59 -18.10
CA ASP A 204 23.16 6.80 -18.30
C ASP A 204 23.91 8.06 -17.81
N PHE A 205 25.01 7.87 -17.04
CA PHE A 205 25.81 8.96 -16.48
C PHE A 205 27.25 8.93 -17.01
N ASN A 206 27.87 10.11 -17.12
CA ASN A 206 29.22 10.26 -17.68
C ASN A 206 30.30 10.50 -16.60
N GLN A 207 29.94 11.18 -15.51
CA GLN A 207 30.84 11.53 -14.43
C GLN A 207 30.69 10.63 -13.21
N LEU A 208 29.60 9.89 -13.16
CA LEU A 208 29.18 9.06 -12.05
C LEU A 208 29.14 7.59 -12.48
N ASP A 209 29.61 6.69 -11.63
CA ASP A 209 29.28 5.26 -11.71
C ASP A 209 28.10 4.95 -10.78
N PRO A 210 26.88 4.77 -11.29
CA PRO A 210 25.73 4.38 -10.46
C PRO A 210 25.97 3.03 -9.76
N GLY A 211 26.80 2.16 -10.35
CA GLY A 211 27.17 0.87 -9.78
C GLY A 211 27.99 0.94 -8.48
N ALA A 212 28.62 2.09 -8.21
CA ALA A 212 29.31 2.36 -6.95
C ALA A 212 28.35 2.67 -5.79
N THR A 213 27.02 2.75 -6.03
CA THR A 213 26.03 2.99 -4.98
C THR A 213 26.15 1.93 -3.88
N ARG A 214 26.33 2.41 -2.66
CA ARG A 214 26.39 1.62 -1.44
C ARG A 214 24.98 1.39 -0.91
N ILE A 215 24.57 0.13 -0.80
CA ILE A 215 23.24 -0.24 -0.32
C ILE A 215 23.39 -1.05 0.96
N MET A 216 22.77 -0.61 2.03
CA MET A 216 22.83 -1.24 3.35
C MET A 216 21.42 -1.66 3.79
N VAL A 217 21.28 -2.87 4.32
CA VAL A 217 20.06 -3.32 5.01
C VAL A 217 20.38 -3.40 6.51
N VAL A 218 19.66 -2.61 7.30
CA VAL A 218 19.81 -2.55 8.77
C VAL A 218 18.64 -3.26 9.42
N ASP A 219 18.91 -4.32 10.20
CA ASP A 219 17.87 -5.10 10.90
C ASP A 219 18.33 -5.49 12.31
N PRO A 220 17.46 -5.33 13.33
CA PRO A 220 17.77 -5.73 14.71
C PRO A 220 17.81 -7.24 14.89
N GLY A 221 17.39 -7.99 13.91
CA GLY A 221 17.41 -9.45 13.92
C GLY A 221 18.78 -10.04 13.57
N ASP A 222 18.84 -11.33 13.69
CA ASP A 222 20.02 -12.16 13.38
C ASP A 222 20.05 -12.63 11.92
N ARG A 223 18.96 -12.46 11.17
CA ARG A 223 18.80 -12.92 9.79
C ARG A 223 17.71 -12.16 9.04
N LEU A 224 17.77 -12.19 7.72
CA LEU A 224 16.70 -11.69 6.84
C LEU A 224 15.46 -12.61 6.90
N LEU A 225 14.31 -12.09 6.49
CA LEU A 225 13.08 -12.86 6.25
C LEU A 225 12.73 -13.78 7.44
N LYS A 226 12.75 -13.26 8.68
CA LYS A 226 12.55 -14.04 9.92
C LYS A 226 11.30 -14.91 9.94
N ALA A 227 10.25 -14.52 9.23
CA ALA A 227 9.02 -15.28 9.11
C ALA A 227 9.13 -16.49 8.17
N MET A 228 10.22 -16.59 7.36
CA MET A 228 10.48 -17.71 6.48
C MET A 228 11.45 -18.70 7.10
N PRO A 229 11.53 -19.95 6.59
CA PRO A 229 12.50 -20.93 7.01
C PRO A 229 13.96 -20.41 6.90
N GLU A 230 14.83 -20.89 7.79
CA GLU A 230 16.24 -20.48 7.85
C GLU A 230 16.98 -20.66 6.50
N ALA A 231 16.70 -21.74 5.80
CA ALA A 231 17.27 -21.98 4.47
C ALA A 231 16.93 -20.89 3.44
N CYS A 232 15.70 -20.34 3.50
CA CYS A 232 15.30 -19.21 2.65
C CYS A 232 16.03 -17.92 3.07
N SER A 233 16.18 -17.70 4.39
CA SER A 233 16.94 -16.57 4.93
C SER A 233 18.41 -16.61 4.51
N ALA A 234 19.05 -17.77 4.61
CA ALA A 234 20.46 -17.97 4.22
C ALA A 234 20.66 -17.76 2.71
N ALA A 235 19.75 -18.30 1.88
CA ALA A 235 19.78 -18.08 0.44
C ALA A 235 19.59 -16.60 0.07
N ALA A 236 18.66 -15.89 0.74
CA ALA A 236 18.44 -14.48 0.54
C ALA A 236 19.67 -13.64 0.93
N ALA A 237 20.26 -13.91 2.08
CA ALA A 237 21.46 -13.22 2.53
C ALA A 237 22.63 -13.43 1.55
N LYS A 238 22.88 -14.68 1.14
CA LYS A 238 23.92 -15.02 0.17
C LYS A 238 23.75 -14.26 -1.16
N GLU A 239 22.52 -14.19 -1.67
CA GLU A 239 22.24 -13.52 -2.94
C GLU A 239 22.42 -12.00 -2.84
N LEU A 240 21.87 -11.34 -1.81
CA LEU A 240 22.03 -9.91 -1.62
C LEU A 240 23.50 -9.53 -1.38
N GLN A 241 24.25 -10.31 -0.60
CA GLN A 241 25.70 -10.09 -0.41
C GLN A 241 26.50 -10.28 -1.71
N ALA A 242 26.15 -11.27 -2.53
CA ALA A 242 26.78 -11.46 -3.83
C ALA A 242 26.50 -10.29 -4.80
N MET A 243 25.40 -9.58 -4.60
CA MET A 243 25.06 -8.33 -5.31
C MET A 243 25.79 -7.10 -4.73
N GLY A 244 26.51 -7.24 -3.62
CA GLY A 244 27.22 -6.15 -2.95
C GLY A 244 26.37 -5.35 -1.97
N VAL A 245 25.23 -5.88 -1.52
CA VAL A 245 24.42 -5.27 -0.47
C VAL A 245 25.04 -5.59 0.89
N GLU A 246 25.26 -4.57 1.71
CA GLU A 246 25.75 -4.70 3.09
C GLU A 246 24.60 -5.10 4.01
N LEU A 247 24.75 -6.19 4.76
CA LEU A 247 23.77 -6.67 5.74
C LEU A 247 24.26 -6.35 7.15
N CYS A 248 23.55 -5.45 7.84
CA CYS A 248 23.84 -5.05 9.22
C CYS A 248 22.81 -5.73 10.15
N PHE A 249 23.12 -6.94 10.59
CA PHE A 249 22.31 -7.68 11.57
C PHE A 249 22.60 -7.20 12.99
N HIS A 250 21.72 -7.57 13.95
CA HIS A 250 21.78 -7.12 15.34
C HIS A 250 21.94 -5.62 15.50
N SER A 251 21.47 -4.87 14.47
CA SER A 251 21.67 -3.43 14.36
C SER A 251 20.32 -2.69 14.44
N ARG A 252 20.20 -1.81 15.41
CA ARG A 252 18.97 -1.05 15.64
C ARG A 252 19.18 0.43 15.31
N VAL A 253 18.27 0.99 14.54
CA VAL A 253 18.23 2.45 14.31
C VAL A 253 17.82 3.13 15.60
N GLN A 254 18.63 4.09 16.05
CA GLN A 254 18.42 4.92 17.24
C GLN A 254 17.90 6.30 16.88
N SER A 255 18.40 6.87 15.80
CA SER A 255 18.01 8.20 15.33
C SER A 255 18.14 8.30 13.82
N ILE A 256 17.22 9.03 13.21
CA ILE A 256 17.28 9.43 11.80
C ILE A 256 17.13 10.95 11.76
N VAL A 257 18.16 11.63 11.28
CA VAL A 257 18.13 13.05 10.99
C VAL A 257 18.48 13.26 9.51
N PRO A 258 18.22 14.42 8.91
CA PRO A 258 18.57 14.66 7.51
C PRO A 258 20.03 14.39 7.23
N GLY A 259 20.31 13.43 6.35
CA GLY A 259 21.67 13.04 5.94
C GLY A 259 22.38 12.06 6.86
N GLU A 260 21.85 11.71 8.04
CA GLU A 260 22.53 10.82 8.97
C GLU A 260 21.57 9.81 9.64
N VAL A 261 22.06 8.61 9.82
CA VAL A 261 21.38 7.54 10.57
C VAL A 261 22.32 7.03 11.66
N LEU A 262 21.93 7.15 12.92
CA LEU A 262 22.61 6.54 14.04
C LEU A 262 22.07 5.13 14.27
N ILE A 263 22.95 4.13 14.25
CA ILE A 263 22.59 2.74 14.57
C ILE A 263 23.42 2.24 15.75
N THR A 264 22.82 1.38 16.56
CA THR A 264 23.55 0.58 17.54
C THR A 264 23.86 -0.78 16.93
N THR A 265 25.12 -1.19 16.95
CA THR A 265 25.61 -2.49 16.47
C THR A 265 26.20 -3.27 17.64
N PRO A 266 26.55 -4.57 17.51
CA PRO A 266 27.25 -5.31 18.55
C PRO A 266 28.58 -4.68 18.98
N GLU A 267 29.23 -3.95 18.07
CA GLU A 267 30.51 -3.29 18.31
C GLU A 267 30.37 -1.87 18.91
N GLY A 268 29.14 -1.36 19.04
CA GLY A 268 28.85 -0.04 19.55
C GLY A 268 28.02 0.83 18.61
N GLU A 269 27.96 2.10 18.88
CA GLU A 269 27.22 3.06 18.04
C GLU A 269 28.00 3.41 16.77
N ARG A 270 27.26 3.53 15.67
CA ARG A 270 27.81 3.90 14.36
C ARG A 270 26.88 4.89 13.67
N THR A 271 27.44 6.04 13.25
CA THR A 271 26.74 6.99 12.38
C THR A 271 27.00 6.67 10.91
N ILE A 272 25.94 6.59 10.12
CA ILE A 272 25.99 6.37 8.68
C ILE A 272 25.54 7.68 8.01
N LYS A 273 26.40 8.26 7.19
CA LYS A 273 26.04 9.38 6.32
C LYS A 273 25.38 8.84 5.05
N ALA A 274 24.13 9.21 4.79
CA ALA A 274 23.36 8.70 3.66
C ALA A 274 22.34 9.72 3.19
N ALA A 275 22.30 9.96 1.89
CA ALA A 275 21.28 10.82 1.29
C ALA A 275 19.90 10.14 1.27
N ASN A 276 19.87 8.82 1.19
CA ASN A 276 18.62 8.06 1.09
C ASN A 276 18.47 7.06 2.24
N VAL A 277 17.40 7.22 3.00
CA VAL A 277 16.99 6.29 4.05
C VAL A 277 15.55 5.88 3.76
N PHE A 278 15.28 4.56 3.67
CA PHE A 278 13.95 4.03 3.39
C PHE A 278 13.49 3.11 4.51
N TRP A 279 12.27 3.36 4.99
CA TRP A 279 11.71 2.62 6.11
C TRP A 279 10.83 1.47 5.62
N THR A 280 11.27 0.25 5.79
CA THR A 280 10.53 -0.98 5.43
C THR A 280 10.14 -1.81 6.65
N ALA A 281 10.46 -1.32 7.85
CA ALA A 281 10.19 -1.98 9.11
C ALA A 281 8.85 -1.53 9.71
N GLY A 282 8.13 -2.49 10.29
CA GLY A 282 6.95 -2.21 11.10
C GLY A 282 5.69 -1.86 10.32
N VAL A 283 4.60 -2.48 10.75
CA VAL A 283 3.24 -2.18 10.32
C VAL A 283 2.35 -1.98 11.55
N ARG A 284 1.36 -1.12 11.44
CA ARG A 284 0.33 -0.88 12.44
C ARG A 284 -1.03 -0.97 11.77
N ALA A 285 -1.99 -1.62 12.40
CA ALA A 285 -3.36 -1.66 11.92
C ALA A 285 -3.97 -0.25 11.80
N SER A 286 -4.95 -0.11 10.92
CA SER A 286 -5.69 1.15 10.73
C SER A 286 -6.24 1.68 12.07
N HIS A 287 -6.25 2.99 12.25
CA HIS A 287 -6.78 3.67 13.43
C HIS A 287 -8.26 3.34 13.72
N LEU A 288 -9.02 2.92 12.70
CA LEU A 288 -10.40 2.48 12.86
C LEU A 288 -10.54 1.26 13.78
N GLY A 289 -9.52 0.41 13.89
CA GLY A 289 -9.52 -0.68 14.86
C GLY A 289 -9.56 -0.18 16.31
N LYS A 290 -8.78 0.86 16.62
CA LYS A 290 -8.80 1.49 17.94
C LYS A 290 -10.15 2.18 18.21
N LYS A 291 -10.69 2.92 17.24
CA LYS A 291 -12.01 3.56 17.36
C LYS A 291 -13.13 2.55 17.55
N LEU A 292 -13.07 1.41 16.86
CA LEU A 292 -14.02 0.31 17.08
C LEU A 292 -13.92 -0.23 18.50
N ALA A 293 -12.70 -0.45 19.00
CA ALA A 293 -12.48 -0.92 20.37
C ALA A 293 -13.00 0.09 21.43
N GLU A 294 -12.80 1.39 21.21
CA GLU A 294 -13.34 2.46 22.05
C GLU A 294 -14.89 2.46 22.05
N ALA A 295 -15.52 2.17 20.91
CA ALA A 295 -16.98 2.16 20.79
C ALA A 295 -17.65 0.89 21.33
N THR A 296 -16.97 -0.28 21.29
CA THR A 296 -17.59 -1.57 21.57
C THR A 296 -16.96 -2.33 22.76
N GLY A 297 -15.79 -1.88 23.23
CA GLY A 297 -15.00 -2.63 24.23
C GLY A 297 -14.31 -3.87 23.67
N CYS A 298 -14.29 -4.11 22.34
CA CYS A 298 -13.57 -5.25 21.76
C CYS A 298 -12.05 -5.10 21.96
N GLU A 299 -11.35 -6.23 22.04
CA GLU A 299 -9.91 -6.24 22.26
C GLU A 299 -9.13 -5.97 20.97
N VAL A 300 -7.97 -5.32 21.12
CA VAL A 300 -6.97 -5.16 20.05
C VAL A 300 -5.62 -5.72 20.51
N ASP A 301 -4.85 -6.25 19.59
CA ASP A 301 -3.49 -6.70 19.88
C ASP A 301 -2.50 -5.52 19.93
N ARG A 302 -1.21 -5.81 20.25
CA ARG A 302 -0.15 -4.79 20.32
C ARG A 302 0.07 -4.02 19.01
N GLY A 303 -0.31 -4.62 17.87
CA GLY A 303 -0.26 -3.98 16.54
C GLY A 303 -1.50 -3.15 16.21
N GLY A 304 -2.48 -3.11 17.12
CA GLY A 304 -3.77 -2.43 16.92
C GLY A 304 -4.76 -3.23 16.07
N ARG A 305 -4.49 -4.53 15.80
CA ARG A 305 -5.41 -5.40 15.07
C ARG A 305 -6.53 -5.85 15.99
N VAL A 306 -7.77 -5.78 15.49
CA VAL A 306 -8.97 -6.18 16.23
C VAL A 306 -9.02 -7.69 16.38
N MET A 307 -9.18 -8.17 17.61
CA MET A 307 -9.40 -9.58 17.90
C MET A 307 -10.83 -9.95 17.53
N VAL A 308 -11.00 -11.01 16.76
CA VAL A 308 -12.29 -11.41 16.19
C VAL A 308 -12.68 -12.82 16.59
N GLU A 309 -13.98 -13.10 16.49
CA GLU A 309 -14.57 -14.42 16.64
C GLU A 309 -14.27 -15.32 15.40
N PRO A 310 -14.57 -16.64 15.44
CA PRO A 310 -14.32 -17.54 14.31
C PRO A 310 -14.97 -17.15 13.00
N ASP A 311 -16.03 -16.35 13.04
CA ASP A 311 -16.77 -15.82 11.89
C ASP A 311 -16.38 -14.39 11.50
N PHE A 312 -15.26 -13.89 12.06
CA PHE A 312 -14.73 -12.53 11.89
C PHE A 312 -15.60 -11.42 12.50
N SER A 313 -16.66 -11.74 13.27
CA SER A 313 -17.39 -10.76 14.05
C SER A 313 -16.59 -10.29 15.26
N ILE A 314 -17.06 -9.22 15.88
CA ILE A 314 -16.59 -8.79 17.19
C ILE A 314 -17.62 -9.21 18.26
N PRO A 315 -17.20 -9.42 19.50
CA PRO A 315 -18.11 -9.79 20.59
C PRO A 315 -19.30 -8.83 20.68
N ASN A 316 -20.51 -9.38 20.85
CA ASN A 316 -21.78 -8.66 20.97
C ASN A 316 -22.27 -7.90 19.71
N HIS A 317 -21.49 -7.88 18.63
CA HIS A 317 -21.83 -7.20 17.37
C HIS A 317 -21.68 -8.15 16.17
N PRO A 318 -22.58 -9.12 16.00
CA PRO A 318 -22.48 -10.11 14.92
C PRO A 318 -22.64 -9.49 13.53
N GLU A 319 -23.17 -8.28 13.43
CA GLU A 319 -23.32 -7.51 12.19
C GLU A 319 -22.02 -6.83 11.74
N ILE A 320 -21.01 -6.71 12.63
CA ILE A 320 -19.71 -6.06 12.31
C ILE A 320 -18.65 -7.14 12.11
N ARG A 321 -18.07 -7.18 10.93
CA ARG A 321 -16.99 -8.10 10.54
C ARG A 321 -15.69 -7.34 10.29
N VAL A 322 -14.58 -7.86 10.79
CA VAL A 322 -13.25 -7.25 10.58
C VAL A 322 -12.35 -8.23 9.84
N VAL A 323 -11.74 -7.79 8.72
CA VAL A 323 -10.98 -8.66 7.82
C VAL A 323 -9.67 -8.01 7.34
N GLY A 324 -8.77 -8.84 6.81
CA GLY A 324 -7.47 -8.41 6.30
C GLY A 324 -6.50 -7.98 7.41
N ASP A 325 -5.57 -7.06 7.11
CA ASP A 325 -4.50 -6.65 8.04
C ASP A 325 -5.03 -5.90 9.28
N LEU A 326 -6.29 -5.47 9.30
CA LEU A 326 -6.95 -4.91 10.48
C LEU A 326 -7.33 -5.98 11.51
N CYS A 327 -7.43 -7.23 11.08
CA CYS A 327 -7.93 -8.37 11.84
C CYS A 327 -6.80 -9.15 12.51
N SER A 328 -7.00 -9.58 13.76
CA SER A 328 -6.18 -10.56 14.47
C SER A 328 -6.98 -11.87 14.63
N TYR A 329 -6.97 -12.69 13.57
CA TYR A 329 -7.66 -13.99 13.55
C TYR A 329 -6.73 -15.07 14.10
N LYS A 330 -7.05 -15.61 15.28
CA LYS A 330 -6.26 -16.62 16.01
C LYS A 330 -6.90 -18.02 16.05
N HIS A 331 -8.05 -18.20 15.40
CA HIS A 331 -8.77 -19.48 15.37
C HIS A 331 -8.15 -20.45 14.34
N THR A 332 -6.84 -20.63 14.44
CA THR A 332 -6.00 -21.53 13.66
C THR A 332 -5.57 -22.70 14.54
N ALA A 333 -5.14 -23.80 13.94
CA ALA A 333 -4.73 -24.99 14.69
C ALA A 333 -3.57 -24.74 15.67
N ASP A 334 -2.69 -23.77 15.39
CA ASP A 334 -1.54 -23.37 16.22
C ASP A 334 -1.83 -22.15 17.13
N GLY A 335 -3.05 -21.61 17.08
CA GLY A 335 -3.47 -20.45 17.87
C GLY A 335 -2.76 -19.14 17.52
N LYS A 336 -1.95 -19.11 16.45
CA LYS A 336 -1.26 -17.91 16.03
C LYS A 336 -2.15 -17.06 15.11
N PRO A 337 -2.01 -15.74 15.17
CA PRO A 337 -2.75 -14.87 14.25
C PRO A 337 -2.29 -15.09 12.82
N LEU A 338 -3.23 -15.05 11.88
CA LEU A 338 -2.90 -15.09 10.47
C LEU A 338 -1.98 -13.91 10.07
N PRO A 339 -1.04 -14.15 9.14
CA PRO A 339 -0.12 -13.10 8.71
C PRO A 339 -0.85 -11.99 7.93
N GLY A 340 -0.38 -10.74 8.08
CA GLY A 340 -0.86 -9.59 7.31
C GLY A 340 -0.34 -9.62 5.87
N MET A 341 -0.97 -10.42 5.04
CA MET A 341 -0.61 -10.63 3.62
C MET A 341 -1.86 -10.65 2.74
N ALA A 342 -1.67 -10.47 1.43
CA ALA A 342 -2.76 -10.49 0.45
C ALA A 342 -3.55 -11.81 0.43
N GLY A 343 -2.87 -12.96 0.56
CA GLY A 343 -3.49 -14.28 0.54
C GLY A 343 -4.57 -14.47 1.61
N PRO A 344 -4.27 -14.32 2.91
CA PRO A 344 -5.28 -14.33 3.97
C PRO A 344 -6.37 -13.27 3.77
N ALA A 345 -5.99 -12.03 3.43
CA ALA A 345 -6.96 -10.94 3.25
C ALA A 345 -8.02 -11.25 2.19
N VAL A 346 -7.61 -11.79 1.04
CA VAL A 346 -8.52 -12.21 -0.04
C VAL A 346 -9.45 -13.32 0.43
N GLN A 347 -8.93 -14.31 1.16
CA GLN A 347 -9.72 -15.44 1.64
C GLN A 347 -10.74 -15.00 2.70
N MET A 348 -10.32 -14.16 3.67
CA MET A 348 -11.20 -13.60 4.71
C MET A 348 -12.35 -12.80 4.08
N GLY A 349 -12.04 -11.85 3.18
CA GLY A 349 -13.07 -11.01 2.54
C GLY A 349 -14.07 -11.83 1.74
N GLY A 350 -13.59 -12.81 0.96
CA GLY A 350 -14.45 -13.69 0.18
C GLY A 350 -15.32 -14.60 1.03
N TRP A 351 -14.79 -15.09 2.16
CA TRP A 351 -15.52 -15.95 3.07
C TRP A 351 -16.62 -15.18 3.83
N VAL A 352 -16.27 -14.03 4.40
CA VAL A 352 -17.23 -13.19 5.16
C VAL A 352 -18.42 -12.77 4.30
N ALA A 353 -18.19 -12.38 3.06
CA ALA A 353 -19.29 -12.02 2.17
C ALA A 353 -20.21 -13.20 1.86
N LYS A 354 -19.66 -14.41 1.70
CA LYS A 354 -20.44 -15.64 1.51
C LYS A 354 -21.19 -16.04 2.77
N ASP A 355 -20.61 -15.84 3.95
CA ASP A 355 -21.24 -16.12 5.23
C ASP A 355 -22.43 -15.19 5.46
N ILE A 356 -22.25 -13.87 5.31
CA ILE A 356 -23.35 -12.88 5.40
C ILE A 356 -24.47 -13.23 4.41
N ARG A 357 -24.11 -13.55 3.15
CA ARG A 357 -25.11 -13.96 2.15
C ARG A 357 -25.87 -15.20 2.58
N ALA A 358 -25.19 -16.21 3.10
CA ALA A 358 -25.85 -17.44 3.58
C ALA A 358 -26.80 -17.13 4.75
N GLN A 359 -26.39 -16.30 5.71
CA GLN A 359 -27.23 -15.87 6.83
C GLN A 359 -28.50 -15.16 6.34
N LEU A 360 -28.39 -14.24 5.38
CA LEU A 360 -29.52 -13.53 4.79
C LEU A 360 -30.49 -14.47 4.04
N GLU A 361 -29.97 -15.55 3.49
CA GLU A 361 -30.76 -16.60 2.83
C GLU A 361 -31.25 -17.69 3.80
N GLY A 362 -31.04 -17.54 5.12
CA GLY A 362 -31.45 -18.52 6.15
C GLY A 362 -30.63 -19.81 6.12
N ARG A 363 -29.43 -19.79 5.55
CA ARG A 363 -28.53 -20.93 5.42
C ARG A 363 -27.31 -20.79 6.32
N SER A 364 -26.71 -21.91 6.71
CA SER A 364 -25.39 -21.92 7.36
C SER A 364 -24.26 -21.94 6.33
N HIS A 365 -23.15 -21.30 6.66
CA HIS A 365 -21.92 -21.36 5.87
C HIS A 365 -20.87 -22.24 6.59
N LYS A 366 -19.99 -22.90 5.83
CA LYS A 366 -18.94 -23.71 6.39
C LYS A 366 -17.94 -22.84 7.18
N PRO A 367 -17.37 -23.33 8.30
CA PRO A 367 -16.33 -22.61 9.03
C PRO A 367 -15.19 -22.15 8.12
N PHE A 368 -14.58 -21.03 8.47
CA PHE A 368 -13.41 -20.53 7.73
C PHE A 368 -12.23 -21.49 7.89
N ALA A 369 -11.64 -21.84 6.76
CA ALA A 369 -10.42 -22.61 6.71
C ALA A 369 -9.42 -21.86 5.82
N TRP A 370 -8.33 -21.39 6.42
CA TRP A 370 -7.27 -20.74 5.67
C TRP A 370 -6.43 -21.74 4.89
N PHE A 371 -6.24 -21.45 3.61
CA PHE A 371 -5.30 -22.17 2.77
C PHE A 371 -4.01 -21.36 2.64
N ASP A 372 -2.90 -21.94 3.10
CA ASP A 372 -1.59 -21.32 3.00
C ASP A 372 -1.00 -21.53 1.58
N PHE A 373 -0.82 -20.43 0.85
CA PHE A 373 -0.14 -20.44 -0.44
C PHE A 373 1.38 -20.40 -0.31
N GLY A 374 1.92 -20.35 0.90
CA GLY A 374 3.34 -20.19 1.17
C GLY A 374 3.78 -18.73 1.19
N SER A 375 5.09 -18.53 1.34
CA SER A 375 5.73 -17.22 1.39
C SER A 375 6.84 -17.14 0.35
N MET A 376 7.02 -15.96 -0.24
CA MET A 376 8.05 -15.73 -1.25
C MET A 376 8.55 -14.29 -1.22
N ALA A 377 9.81 -14.07 -1.63
CA ALA A 377 10.41 -12.76 -1.75
C ALA A 377 11.39 -12.73 -2.94
N VAL A 378 11.33 -11.67 -3.74
CA VAL A 378 12.26 -11.43 -4.85
C VAL A 378 13.49 -10.70 -4.32
N LEU A 379 14.67 -11.09 -4.82
CA LEU A 379 15.94 -10.54 -4.38
C LEU A 379 16.68 -9.79 -5.50
N GLY A 380 16.11 -9.79 -6.70
CA GLY A 380 16.67 -9.15 -7.88
C GLY A 380 16.02 -9.71 -9.15
N ARG A 381 16.70 -9.54 -10.29
CA ARG A 381 16.12 -9.76 -11.62
C ARG A 381 15.53 -11.16 -11.85
N LEU A 382 16.22 -12.21 -11.44
CA LEU A 382 15.81 -13.62 -11.62
C LEU A 382 16.08 -14.41 -10.34
N GLY A 383 16.33 -13.73 -9.23
CA GLY A 383 16.55 -14.30 -7.91
C GLY A 383 15.33 -14.12 -7.03
N ALA A 384 14.93 -15.18 -6.37
CA ALA A 384 13.88 -15.17 -5.36
C ALA A 384 14.09 -16.32 -4.39
N VAL A 385 13.39 -16.25 -3.26
CA VAL A 385 13.24 -17.38 -2.35
C VAL A 385 11.76 -17.63 -2.15
N ALA A 386 11.38 -18.90 -2.02
CA ALA A 386 10.00 -19.29 -1.75
C ALA A 386 9.96 -20.49 -0.79
N ASP A 387 8.98 -20.47 0.10
CA ASP A 387 8.57 -21.63 0.89
C ASP A 387 7.12 -21.96 0.58
N LEU A 388 6.90 -23.08 -0.04
CA LEU A 388 5.58 -23.61 -0.39
C LEU A 388 5.23 -24.76 0.54
N ARG A 389 4.79 -24.43 1.76
CA ARG A 389 4.36 -25.44 2.75
C ARG A 389 5.44 -26.49 3.02
N GLY A 390 6.70 -26.05 3.17
CA GLY A 390 7.87 -26.89 3.43
C GLY A 390 8.74 -27.19 2.19
N ILE A 391 8.25 -26.95 0.97
CA ILE A 391 9.08 -27.04 -0.26
C ILE A 391 9.80 -25.70 -0.41
N LYS A 392 11.12 -25.72 -0.23
CA LYS A 392 11.98 -24.52 -0.29
C LYS A 392 12.59 -24.41 -1.68
N LEU A 393 12.39 -23.26 -2.31
CA LEU A 393 12.96 -22.94 -3.62
C LEU A 393 13.80 -21.67 -3.52
N ALA A 394 14.86 -21.61 -4.35
CA ALA A 394 15.68 -20.41 -4.48
C ALA A 394 16.09 -20.18 -5.94
N GLY A 395 16.49 -18.95 -6.29
CA GLY A 395 16.91 -18.55 -7.63
C GLY A 395 15.77 -18.51 -8.65
N LEU A 396 16.06 -18.89 -9.90
CA LEU A 396 15.13 -18.79 -11.02
C LEU A 396 13.80 -19.58 -10.82
N PRO A 397 13.78 -20.82 -10.31
CA PRO A 397 12.52 -21.54 -10.06
C PRO A 397 11.60 -20.79 -9.08
N ALA A 398 12.15 -20.23 -8.00
CA ALA A 398 11.40 -19.42 -7.05
C ALA A 398 10.89 -18.12 -7.71
N TRP A 399 11.70 -17.50 -8.57
CA TRP A 399 11.31 -16.30 -9.30
C TRP A 399 10.16 -16.56 -10.29
N VAL A 400 10.20 -17.65 -11.06
CA VAL A 400 9.10 -18.02 -11.97
C VAL A 400 7.80 -18.24 -11.19
N LEU A 401 7.87 -18.96 -10.08
CA LEU A 401 6.73 -19.18 -9.20
C LEU A 401 6.18 -17.85 -8.65
N TRP A 402 7.06 -16.98 -8.20
CA TRP A 402 6.71 -15.65 -7.72
C TRP A 402 5.99 -14.84 -8.81
N ALA A 403 6.51 -14.84 -10.04
CA ALA A 403 5.92 -14.13 -11.17
C ALA A 403 4.51 -14.63 -11.48
N VAL A 404 4.34 -15.96 -11.59
CA VAL A 404 3.04 -16.60 -11.84
C VAL A 404 2.04 -16.26 -10.72
N ALA A 405 2.46 -16.37 -9.46
CA ALA A 405 1.60 -16.06 -8.32
C ALA A 405 1.15 -14.59 -8.34
N HIS A 406 2.06 -13.64 -8.58
CA HIS A 406 1.74 -12.22 -8.59
C HIS A 406 0.82 -11.84 -9.76
N LEU A 407 1.02 -12.41 -10.94
CA LEU A 407 0.09 -12.24 -12.06
C LEU A 407 -1.30 -12.83 -11.74
N ALA A 408 -1.36 -14.00 -11.10
CA ALA A 408 -2.64 -14.63 -10.74
C ALA A 408 -3.43 -13.82 -9.68
N PHE A 409 -2.74 -13.19 -8.73
CA PHE A 409 -3.37 -12.35 -7.70
C PHE A 409 -3.69 -10.93 -8.17
N MET A 410 -3.14 -10.47 -9.30
CA MET A 410 -3.46 -9.16 -9.86
C MET A 410 -4.95 -9.10 -10.24
N PRO A 411 -5.70 -8.10 -9.73
CA PRO A 411 -7.16 -8.07 -9.87
C PRO A 411 -7.65 -7.68 -11.26
N ASP A 412 -6.79 -7.08 -12.10
CA ASP A 412 -7.12 -6.54 -13.41
C ASP A 412 -6.35 -7.28 -14.52
N GLU A 413 -7.04 -7.61 -15.61
CA GLU A 413 -6.47 -8.39 -16.74
C GLU A 413 -5.53 -7.56 -17.61
N GLU A 414 -5.83 -6.28 -17.83
CA GLU A 414 -4.98 -5.37 -18.59
C GLU A 414 -3.64 -5.22 -17.88
N ASN A 415 -3.66 -5.00 -16.57
CA ASN A 415 -2.44 -4.88 -15.78
C ASN A 415 -1.63 -6.19 -15.74
N ARG A 416 -2.26 -7.36 -15.77
CA ARG A 416 -1.54 -8.65 -15.88
C ARG A 416 -0.71 -8.72 -17.16
N LEU A 417 -1.33 -8.39 -18.30
CA LEU A 417 -0.65 -8.42 -19.59
C LEU A 417 0.47 -7.37 -19.67
N THR A 418 0.19 -6.16 -19.22
CA THR A 418 1.16 -5.06 -19.20
C THR A 418 2.38 -5.40 -18.34
N LEU A 419 2.18 -5.96 -17.15
CA LEU A 419 3.26 -6.40 -16.28
C LEU A 419 4.10 -7.49 -16.92
N LEU A 420 3.47 -8.50 -17.54
CA LEU A 420 4.20 -9.56 -18.23
C LEU A 420 5.09 -8.99 -19.33
N VAL A 421 4.56 -8.11 -20.18
CA VAL A 421 5.32 -7.47 -21.24
C VAL A 421 6.47 -6.62 -20.68
N LYS A 422 6.23 -5.81 -19.63
CA LYS A 422 7.27 -4.99 -18.99
C LYS A 422 8.37 -5.82 -18.37
N TRP A 423 8.04 -6.92 -17.69
CA TRP A 423 9.05 -7.83 -17.13
C TRP A 423 9.88 -8.48 -18.22
N LEU A 424 9.26 -8.98 -19.29
CA LEU A 424 9.99 -9.56 -20.43
C LEU A 424 10.89 -8.52 -21.10
N TRP A 425 10.38 -7.31 -21.32
CA TRP A 425 11.17 -6.21 -21.88
C TRP A 425 12.38 -5.87 -21.00
N ALA A 426 12.17 -5.69 -19.70
CA ALA A 426 13.26 -5.38 -18.77
C ALA A 426 14.29 -6.54 -18.68
N ILE A 427 13.84 -7.80 -18.76
CA ILE A 427 14.73 -8.96 -18.82
C ILE A 427 15.60 -8.94 -20.08
N LEU A 428 15.05 -8.59 -21.22
CA LEU A 428 15.76 -8.60 -22.52
C LEU A 428 16.67 -7.37 -22.69
N THR A 429 16.16 -6.17 -22.37
CA THR A 429 16.82 -4.90 -22.70
C THR A 429 17.55 -4.26 -21.53
N ARG A 430 17.22 -4.65 -20.28
CA ARG A 430 17.65 -3.99 -19.02
C ARG A 430 17.12 -2.56 -18.85
N GLN A 431 16.25 -2.09 -19.75
CA GLN A 431 15.66 -0.76 -19.69
C GLN A 431 14.45 -0.72 -18.74
N ARG A 432 14.25 0.43 -18.11
CA ARG A 432 13.09 0.75 -17.26
C ARG A 432 12.41 1.99 -17.77
N GLY A 433 11.13 1.88 -18.08
CA GLY A 433 10.39 2.96 -18.76
C GLY A 433 9.84 4.05 -17.84
N SER A 434 9.94 3.89 -16.52
CA SER A 434 9.28 4.80 -15.55
C SER A 434 10.27 5.59 -14.69
N LEU A 435 11.47 5.88 -15.20
CA LEU A 435 12.52 6.64 -14.51
C LEU A 435 12.36 8.15 -14.74
N LEU A 436 11.19 8.68 -14.40
CA LEU A 436 10.87 10.09 -14.58
C LEU A 436 10.90 10.82 -13.24
N LEU A 437 11.60 11.94 -13.19
CA LEU A 437 11.48 12.95 -12.15
C LEU A 437 10.22 13.78 -12.46
N THR A 438 9.18 13.58 -11.67
CA THR A 438 7.91 14.29 -11.79
C THR A 438 7.72 15.26 -10.64
N GLY A 439 6.99 16.36 -10.86
CA GLY A 439 6.74 17.42 -9.90
C GLY A 439 7.20 18.78 -10.42
N MET A 440 6.86 19.85 -9.68
CA MET A 440 7.32 21.20 -10.04
C MET A 440 8.81 21.36 -9.68
N PRO A 441 9.59 22.18 -10.44
CA PRO A 441 11.00 22.43 -10.11
C PRO A 441 11.23 22.95 -8.70
N SER A 442 10.31 23.74 -8.14
CA SER A 442 10.33 24.21 -6.75
C SER A 442 10.18 23.08 -5.72
N GLN A 443 9.71 21.92 -6.12
CA GLN A 443 9.63 20.72 -5.27
C GLN A 443 10.95 19.91 -5.29
N HIS A 444 11.88 20.27 -6.14
CA HIS A 444 13.22 19.69 -6.25
C HIS A 444 14.23 20.55 -5.47
N VAL A 445 13.91 20.84 -4.20
CA VAL A 445 14.75 21.67 -3.32
C VAL A 445 16.10 20.99 -3.13
N GLY A 446 17.16 21.69 -3.39
CA GLY A 446 18.56 21.23 -3.33
C GLY A 446 19.37 21.56 -4.58
N LEU A 447 18.72 21.97 -5.69
CA LEU A 447 19.44 22.42 -6.90
C LEU A 447 19.82 23.90 -6.86
N GLU A 448 19.29 24.68 -5.92
CA GLU A 448 19.71 26.06 -5.68
C GLU A 448 20.71 26.13 -4.51
N GLY A 449 21.97 26.02 -4.86
CA GLY A 449 23.13 26.46 -4.11
C GLY A 449 23.18 26.17 -2.61
N GLY A 450 23.64 24.98 -2.21
CA GLY A 450 24.11 24.68 -0.87
C GLY A 450 23.21 23.74 -0.07
N SER A 451 23.79 22.65 0.38
CA SER A 451 23.52 21.77 1.54
C SER A 451 22.14 21.79 2.22
N ALA A 452 21.08 22.10 1.51
CA ALA A 452 19.75 21.86 2.04
C ALA A 452 19.40 20.36 1.90
N PRO A 453 19.06 19.66 2.98
CA PRO A 453 18.56 18.32 2.90
C PRO A 453 17.36 18.30 1.97
N PHE A 454 17.15 17.16 1.27
CA PHE A 454 15.97 16.93 0.42
C PHE A 454 14.71 17.51 1.05
N PRO A 455 13.81 18.14 0.28
CA PRO A 455 12.63 18.75 0.86
C PRO A 455 11.89 17.74 1.69
N MET A 456 11.85 18.00 2.97
CA MET A 456 10.98 17.34 3.91
C MET A 456 9.56 17.78 3.60
N GLY A 457 8.76 16.96 3.01
CA GLY A 457 7.41 17.35 2.68
C GLY A 457 6.62 16.33 1.92
N LEU A 458 6.69 15.06 2.33
CA LEU A 458 5.46 14.32 2.42
C LEU A 458 4.86 14.71 3.75
N HIS A 459 4.16 15.83 3.74
CA HIS A 459 3.15 16.09 4.74
C HIS A 459 2.31 14.84 4.88
N SER A 460 1.86 14.54 6.10
CA SER A 460 0.77 13.61 6.37
C SER A 460 -0.12 13.53 5.14
N GLU A 461 -0.44 12.30 4.68
CA GLU A 461 -1.40 12.11 3.58
C GLU A 461 -2.46 13.20 3.72
N PRO A 462 -2.68 14.07 2.71
CA PRO A 462 -3.68 15.11 2.84
C PRO A 462 -4.96 14.39 3.22
N SER A 463 -5.52 14.72 4.36
CA SER A 463 -6.78 14.14 4.76
C SER A 463 -7.79 14.50 3.69
N ILE A 464 -8.74 13.61 3.39
CA ILE A 464 -9.82 13.92 2.43
C ILE A 464 -10.54 15.20 2.88
N ALA A 465 -10.55 15.53 4.18
CA ALA A 465 -11.04 16.80 4.70
C ALA A 465 -10.28 18.02 4.16
N GLU A 466 -8.96 17.92 3.93
CA GLU A 466 -8.19 19.01 3.28
C GLU A 466 -8.45 19.08 1.78
N MET A 467 -8.69 17.93 1.13
CA MET A 467 -9.09 17.88 -0.28
C MET A 467 -10.55 18.35 -0.47
N ASP A 468 -11.46 17.95 0.42
CA ASP A 468 -12.87 18.42 0.44
C ASP A 468 -12.96 19.92 0.72
N GLY A 469 -12.12 20.46 1.59
CA GLY A 469 -12.05 21.90 1.85
C GLY A 469 -11.67 22.72 0.61
N THR A 470 -10.79 22.18 -0.22
CA THR A 470 -10.36 22.82 -1.49
C THR A 470 -11.41 22.65 -2.59
N MET A 471 -11.99 21.46 -2.74
CA MET A 471 -13.09 21.23 -3.70
C MET A 471 -14.39 21.90 -3.26
N GLY A 472 -14.69 21.91 -1.95
CA GLY A 472 -15.85 22.61 -1.39
C GLY A 472 -15.80 24.10 -1.70
N LYS A 473 -14.65 24.76 -1.48
CA LYS A 473 -14.45 26.17 -1.84
C LYS A 473 -14.53 26.42 -3.36
N ALA A 474 -13.97 25.50 -4.16
CA ALA A 474 -14.06 25.62 -5.62
C ALA A 474 -15.50 25.48 -6.13
N MET A 475 -16.29 24.59 -5.53
CA MET A 475 -17.72 24.45 -5.86
C MET A 475 -18.59 25.61 -5.31
N GLU A 476 -18.24 26.17 -4.17
CA GLU A 476 -18.87 27.37 -3.62
C GLU A 476 -18.63 28.57 -4.53
N ASN A 477 -17.40 28.81 -4.92
CA ASN A 477 -17.03 29.84 -5.89
C ASN A 477 -17.71 29.66 -7.26
N PHE A 478 -17.86 28.40 -7.72
CA PHE A 478 -18.58 28.10 -8.95
C PHE A 478 -20.08 28.43 -8.84
N ARG A 479 -20.73 28.08 -7.72
CA ARG A 479 -22.14 28.40 -7.45
C ARG A 479 -22.39 29.89 -7.28
N GLU A 480 -21.47 30.63 -6.63
CA GLU A 480 -21.53 32.09 -6.53
C GLU A 480 -21.35 32.78 -7.89
N ALA A 481 -20.53 32.23 -8.77
CA ALA A 481 -20.35 32.71 -10.14
C ALA A 481 -21.59 32.47 -11.03
N GLU A 482 -22.33 31.38 -10.83
CA GLU A 482 -23.59 31.10 -11.54
C GLU A 482 -24.81 31.84 -10.99
N ASN A 483 -24.80 32.24 -9.69
CA ASN A 483 -25.85 33.02 -9.03
C ASN A 483 -25.23 34.20 -8.28
N PRO A 484 -24.85 35.28 -8.98
CA PRO A 484 -24.33 36.47 -8.29
C PRO A 484 -25.42 37.06 -7.35
N PRO A 485 -25.08 37.47 -6.14
CA PRO A 485 -26.02 38.07 -5.21
C PRO A 485 -26.68 39.26 -5.86
N ALA A 486 -28.02 39.38 -5.72
CA ALA A 486 -28.79 40.49 -6.27
C ALA A 486 -28.20 41.82 -5.80
N PRO A 487 -28.07 42.80 -6.69
CA PRO A 487 -27.50 44.12 -6.35
C PRO A 487 -28.31 44.74 -5.23
N ALA A 488 -27.60 45.16 -4.17
CA ALA A 488 -28.22 45.83 -3.02
C ALA A 488 -29.04 47.01 -3.51
N SER A 489 -30.36 46.99 -3.23
CA SER A 489 -31.26 48.08 -3.57
C SER A 489 -30.78 49.36 -2.90
N ALA A 490 -30.47 50.35 -3.73
CA ALA A 490 -30.14 51.70 -3.28
C ALA A 490 -31.35 52.27 -2.47
N GLN A 491 -31.14 52.55 -1.21
CA GLN A 491 -32.11 53.32 -0.44
C GLN A 491 -32.17 54.73 -0.97
N PRO A 492 -33.36 55.34 -1.20
CA PRO A 492 -33.42 56.74 -1.60
C PRO A 492 -33.10 57.62 -0.40
N SER A 493 -32.12 58.51 -0.62
CA SER A 493 -31.82 59.61 0.27
C SER A 493 -33.00 60.60 0.39
N SER A 494 -33.52 60.75 1.57
CA SER A 494 -34.35 61.88 1.98
C SER A 494 -33.54 62.81 2.90
#